data_427d2349a0250f8fac9c6ff6ae2c7a05
#
_entry.id   427d2349a0250f8fac9c6ff6ae2c7a05
#
_cell.length_a   1.000
_cell.length_b   1.000
_cell.length_c   1.000
_cell.angle_alpha   90.00
_cell.angle_beta   90.00
_cell.angle_gamma   90.00
#
_symmetry.space_group_name_H-M   'P 1'
#
loop_
_entity.id
_entity.type
_entity.pdbx_description
1 polymer ?
#
loop_
_entity_poly.entity_id
_entity_poly.type
_entity_poly.pdbx_seq_one_letter_code
_entity_poly.pdbx_strand_id
1 'polypeptide(L)'
;HTGKMVYLKNIGNYQTKTDTVDISWTIDTDSTLTIHNFAVEPFAEFITDNELKEALLQQPFQEVKCKIHFVGLSPVLFYVGVDAPAYNITYGGQSHKVQLAFYGNANSCGVYDVPTQRMEIHLVGGGIYEDGTYKEKYLSTTNIPMLLFTPNK
;
A
#
# COMPACT_ATOMS: atom_id res chain seq x y z
N HIS A 1 -13.02 -3.42 9.63
CA HIS A 1 -12.34 -4.70 9.37
C HIS A 1 -10.91 -4.65 9.93
N THR A 2 -10.48 -5.76 10.48
CA THR A 2 -9.10 -5.98 10.89
C THR A 2 -8.57 -7.21 10.17
N GLY A 3 -7.27 -7.24 9.91
CA GLY A 3 -6.67 -8.35 9.20
C GLY A 3 -5.17 -8.24 9.11
N LYS A 4 -4.64 -8.86 8.08
CA LYS A 4 -3.21 -8.86 7.79
C LYS A 4 -2.97 -8.27 6.41
N MET A 5 -1.83 -7.62 6.25
CA MET A 5 -1.30 -7.27 4.95
C MET A 5 -0.07 -8.11 4.68
N VAL A 6 -0.12 -8.89 3.60
CA VAL A 6 1.04 -9.67 3.11
C VAL A 6 1.81 -8.81 2.14
N TYR A 7 3.11 -8.80 2.26
CA TYR A 7 3.98 -8.09 1.34
C TYR A 7 5.26 -8.91 1.08
N LEU A 8 6.04 -8.49 0.10
CA LEU A 8 7.29 -9.13 -0.25
C LEU A 8 8.45 -8.48 0.49
N LYS A 9 9.26 -9.30 1.13
CA LYS A 9 10.49 -8.89 1.78
C LYS A 9 11.67 -9.22 0.87
N ASN A 10 12.52 -8.24 0.63
CA ASN A 10 13.72 -8.42 -0.21
C ASN A 10 14.82 -9.05 0.64
N ILE A 11 15.24 -10.27 0.28
CA ILE A 11 16.28 -11.00 1.00
C ILE A 11 17.60 -11.04 0.23
N GLY A 12 17.75 -10.24 -0.82
CA GLY A 12 18.97 -10.16 -1.64
C GLY A 12 18.97 -11.14 -2.79
N ASN A 13 19.93 -10.99 -3.70
CA ASN A 13 20.11 -11.86 -4.88
C ASN A 13 18.85 -12.01 -5.73
N TYR A 14 18.06 -10.92 -5.87
CA TYR A 14 16.79 -10.91 -6.60
C TYR A 14 15.76 -11.90 -6.04
N GLN A 15 15.90 -12.30 -4.78
CA GLN A 15 14.99 -13.21 -4.10
C GLN A 15 14.11 -12.47 -3.11
N THR A 16 12.87 -12.94 -2.95
CA THR A 16 11.91 -12.38 -2.01
C THR A 16 11.27 -13.50 -1.19
N LYS A 17 10.76 -13.12 -0.03
CA LYS A 17 9.86 -13.96 0.77
C LYS A 17 8.70 -13.12 1.26
N THR A 18 7.59 -13.76 1.63
CA THR A 18 6.44 -13.06 2.18
C THR A 18 6.62 -12.75 3.65
N ASP A 19 6.07 -11.63 4.08
CA ASP A 19 5.94 -11.26 5.48
C ASP A 19 4.59 -10.60 5.67
N THR A 20 4.15 -10.42 6.92
CA THR A 20 2.84 -9.85 7.23
C THR A 20 2.95 -8.78 8.30
N VAL A 21 2.02 -7.81 8.22
CA VAL A 21 1.79 -6.84 9.28
C VAL A 21 0.30 -6.79 9.59
N ASP A 22 -0.04 -6.42 10.83
CA ASP A 22 -1.42 -6.17 11.21
C ASP A 22 -1.93 -4.90 10.54
N ILE A 23 -3.17 -4.93 10.08
CA ILE A 23 -3.77 -3.79 9.39
C ILE A 23 -5.26 -3.71 9.69
N SER A 24 -5.80 -2.50 9.65
CA SER A 24 -7.23 -2.27 9.80
C SER A 24 -7.73 -1.27 8.78
N TRP A 25 -8.99 -1.41 8.38
CA TRP A 25 -9.60 -0.51 7.41
C TRP A 25 -11.11 -0.42 7.63
N THR A 26 -11.70 0.65 7.14
CA THR A 26 -13.16 0.86 7.11
C THR A 26 -13.61 1.23 5.72
N ILE A 27 -14.85 0.92 5.40
CA ILE A 27 -15.49 1.33 4.16
C ILE A 27 -16.74 2.12 4.52
N ASP A 28 -16.81 3.36 4.04
CA ASP A 28 -17.92 4.25 4.30
C ASP A 28 -19.02 4.15 3.24
N THR A 29 -20.18 4.71 3.56
CA THR A 29 -21.32 4.72 2.64
C THR A 29 -21.09 5.57 1.40
N ASP A 30 -20.09 6.45 1.39
CA ASP A 30 -19.69 7.25 0.23
C ASP A 30 -18.65 6.58 -0.65
N SER A 31 -18.42 5.26 -0.48
CA SER A 31 -17.47 4.46 -1.23
C SER A 31 -16.00 4.87 -0.99
N THR A 32 -15.70 5.29 0.23
CA THR A 32 -14.31 5.55 0.65
C THR A 32 -13.82 4.39 1.50
N LEU A 33 -12.69 3.81 1.10
CA LEU A 33 -11.94 2.84 1.87
C LEU A 33 -10.84 3.60 2.61
N THR A 34 -10.80 3.49 3.93
CA THR A 34 -9.75 4.11 4.73
C THR A 34 -8.92 3.03 5.41
N ILE A 35 -7.64 2.99 5.08
CA ILE A 35 -6.66 2.14 5.76
C ILE A 35 -6.10 2.96 6.92
N HIS A 36 -6.27 2.48 8.16
CA HIS A 36 -5.98 3.30 9.34
C HIS A 36 -4.49 3.34 9.70
N ASN A 37 -3.77 2.28 9.43
CA ASN A 37 -2.40 2.11 9.89
C ASN A 37 -1.52 1.55 8.77
N PHE A 38 -1.50 2.26 7.63
CA PHE A 38 -0.71 1.82 6.48
C PHE A 38 0.77 1.76 6.83
N ALA A 39 1.38 0.60 6.56
CA ALA A 39 2.78 0.35 6.81
C ALA A 39 3.61 0.63 5.55
N VAL A 40 4.75 1.30 5.71
CA VAL A 40 5.64 1.62 4.57
C VAL A 40 6.55 0.46 4.19
N GLU A 41 6.61 -0.60 4.99
CA GLU A 41 7.51 -1.73 4.79
C GLU A 41 7.46 -2.32 3.39
N PRO A 42 6.29 -2.49 2.74
CA PRO A 42 6.26 -3.02 1.37
C PRO A 42 7.07 -2.20 0.38
N PHE A 43 7.06 -0.87 0.51
CA PHE A 43 7.89 0.02 -0.31
C PHE A 43 9.33 0.05 0.16
N ALA A 44 9.54 0.12 1.48
CA ALA A 44 10.87 0.24 2.07
C ALA A 44 11.78 -0.92 1.67
N GLU A 45 11.24 -2.13 1.51
CA GLU A 45 12.00 -3.30 1.10
C GLU A 45 12.68 -3.13 -0.25
N PHE A 46 12.18 -2.26 -1.11
CA PHE A 46 12.69 -2.06 -2.46
C PHE A 46 13.31 -0.67 -2.68
N ILE A 47 13.41 0.16 -1.62
CA ILE A 47 14.09 1.45 -1.73
C ILE A 47 15.59 1.26 -1.84
N THR A 48 16.19 1.92 -2.83
CA THR A 48 17.60 1.76 -3.16
C THR A 48 18.52 2.59 -2.27
N ASP A 49 18.04 3.69 -1.71
CA ASP A 49 18.82 4.58 -0.84
C ASP A 49 18.53 4.27 0.62
N ASN A 50 19.56 3.87 1.38
CA ASN A 50 19.37 3.47 2.77
C ASN A 50 18.93 4.61 3.67
N GLU A 51 19.38 5.83 3.42
CA GLU A 51 19.00 6.99 4.24
C GLU A 51 17.52 7.31 4.07
N LEU A 52 17.02 7.29 2.82
CA LEU A 52 15.61 7.45 2.53
C LEU A 52 14.78 6.33 3.15
N LYS A 53 15.24 5.08 3.00
CA LYS A 53 14.58 3.92 3.58
C LYS A 53 14.41 4.06 5.09
N GLU A 54 15.48 4.37 5.80
CA GLU A 54 15.45 4.52 7.26
C GLU A 54 14.55 5.69 7.68
N ALA A 55 14.60 6.80 6.96
CA ALA A 55 13.76 7.95 7.25
C ALA A 55 12.26 7.62 7.11
N LEU A 56 11.89 6.86 6.10
CA LEU A 56 10.51 6.40 5.93
C LEU A 56 10.07 5.42 7.01
N LEU A 57 10.95 4.47 7.36
CA LEU A 57 10.62 3.46 8.38
C LEU A 57 10.40 4.06 9.76
N GLN A 58 10.95 5.24 10.03
CA GLN A 58 10.78 5.94 11.30
C GLN A 58 9.50 6.78 11.36
N GLN A 59 8.79 6.94 10.24
CA GLN A 59 7.55 7.72 10.22
C GLN A 59 6.43 6.98 10.94
N PRO A 60 5.53 7.71 11.63
CA PRO A 60 4.34 7.09 12.21
C PRO A 60 3.43 6.55 11.11
N PHE A 61 2.58 5.61 11.46
CA PHE A 61 1.58 5.08 10.54
C PHE A 61 0.72 6.22 9.98
N GLN A 62 0.44 6.13 8.68
CA GLN A 62 -0.43 7.07 7.99
C GLN A 62 -1.79 6.44 7.74
N GLU A 63 -2.81 7.27 7.79
CA GLU A 63 -4.13 6.93 7.30
C GLU A 63 -4.14 7.13 5.79
N VAL A 64 -4.54 6.11 5.04
CA VAL A 64 -4.56 6.16 3.58
C VAL A 64 -6.00 6.02 3.10
N LYS A 65 -6.47 7.00 2.35
CA LYS A 65 -7.81 7.00 1.78
C LYS A 65 -7.79 6.51 0.35
N CYS A 66 -8.82 5.73 -0.01
CA CYS A 66 -8.96 5.15 -1.33
C CYS A 66 -10.40 5.34 -1.80
N LYS A 67 -10.58 5.58 -3.10
CA LYS A 67 -11.89 5.54 -3.73
C LYS A 67 -12.16 4.14 -4.22
N ILE A 68 -13.36 3.62 -3.89
CA ILE A 68 -13.83 2.33 -4.37
C ILE A 68 -14.76 2.54 -5.54
N HIS A 69 -14.58 1.75 -6.58
CA HIS A 69 -15.46 1.72 -7.74
C HIS A 69 -15.99 0.29 -7.94
N PHE A 70 -17.27 0.08 -7.68
CA PHE A 70 -17.89 -1.24 -7.76
C PHE A 70 -18.07 -1.66 -9.21
N VAL A 71 -17.71 -2.93 -9.53
CA VAL A 71 -17.80 -3.49 -10.87
C VAL A 71 -18.60 -4.79 -10.90
N GLY A 72 -18.98 -5.34 -9.75
CA GLY A 72 -19.81 -6.53 -9.65
C GLY A 72 -20.39 -6.67 -8.25
N LEU A 73 -21.54 -7.35 -8.12
CA LEU A 73 -22.25 -7.46 -6.85
C LEU A 73 -22.39 -8.87 -6.31
N SER A 74 -22.02 -9.90 -7.09
CA SER A 74 -22.15 -11.30 -6.65
C SER A 74 -21.06 -12.16 -7.27
N PRO A 75 -19.87 -12.28 -6.66
CA PRO A 75 -19.40 -11.60 -5.46
C PRO A 75 -19.25 -10.09 -5.66
N VAL A 76 -19.11 -9.35 -4.57
CA VAL A 76 -18.86 -7.93 -4.66
C VAL A 76 -17.41 -7.71 -5.11
N LEU A 77 -17.26 -7.09 -6.28
CA LEU A 77 -15.96 -6.77 -6.86
C LEU A 77 -15.82 -5.26 -7.00
N PHE A 78 -14.63 -4.75 -6.74
CA PHE A 78 -14.40 -3.32 -6.82
C PHE A 78 -12.96 -3.00 -7.21
N TYR A 79 -12.78 -1.86 -7.87
CA TYR A 79 -11.47 -1.26 -8.10
C TYR A 79 -11.16 -0.28 -6.97
N VAL A 80 -9.87 -0.10 -6.70
CA VAL A 80 -9.38 0.76 -5.61
C VAL A 80 -8.45 1.82 -6.19
N GLY A 81 -8.83 3.07 -6.06
CA GLY A 81 -7.97 4.21 -6.40
C GLY A 81 -7.38 4.78 -5.13
N VAL A 82 -6.08 4.60 -4.93
CA VAL A 82 -5.40 5.02 -3.71
C VAL A 82 -4.96 6.47 -3.82
N ASP A 83 -5.33 7.30 -2.83
CA ASP A 83 -4.71 8.61 -2.65
C ASP A 83 -3.31 8.39 -2.09
N ALA A 84 -2.29 8.75 -2.87
CA ALA A 84 -0.90 8.49 -2.51
C ALA A 84 -0.56 9.08 -1.13
N PRO A 85 -0.19 8.26 -0.14
CA PRO A 85 0.20 8.78 1.16
C PRO A 85 1.44 9.64 1.05
N ALA A 86 1.47 10.74 1.78
CA ALA A 86 2.56 11.69 1.77
C ALA A 86 3.25 11.74 3.13
N TYR A 87 4.57 11.77 3.10
CA TYR A 87 5.41 11.82 4.28
C TYR A 87 6.36 13.03 4.16
N ASN A 88 6.42 13.84 5.21
CA ASN A 88 7.43 14.89 5.30
C ASN A 88 8.63 14.32 6.03
N ILE A 89 9.73 14.10 5.31
CA ILE A 89 10.92 13.47 5.85
C ILE A 89 12.14 14.34 5.61
N THR A 90 13.15 14.15 6.44
CA THR A 90 14.44 14.82 6.28
C THR A 90 15.50 13.76 6.01
N TYR A 91 16.17 13.89 4.86
CA TYR A 91 17.31 13.06 4.54
C TYR A 91 18.23 13.84 3.59
N GLY A 92 19.53 13.47 3.55
CA GLY A 92 20.49 14.22 2.76
C GLY A 92 20.64 15.68 3.20
N GLY A 93 20.28 15.99 4.45
CA GLY A 93 20.36 17.34 4.98
C GLY A 93 19.21 18.27 4.56
N GLN A 94 18.18 17.74 3.90
CA GLN A 94 17.05 18.53 3.40
C GLN A 94 15.73 17.87 3.74
N SER A 95 14.67 18.70 3.90
CA SER A 95 13.29 18.23 4.07
C SER A 95 12.64 17.99 2.72
N HIS A 96 11.95 16.87 2.57
CA HIS A 96 11.27 16.48 1.34
C HIS A 96 9.87 15.98 1.64
N LYS A 97 8.95 16.22 0.68
CA LYS A 97 7.65 15.55 0.66
C LYS A 97 7.76 14.31 -0.22
N VAL A 98 7.61 13.15 0.39
CA VAL A 98 7.70 11.87 -0.32
C VAL A 98 6.33 11.24 -0.39
N GLN A 99 5.89 10.84 -1.59
CA GLN A 99 4.61 10.18 -1.82
C GLN A 99 4.83 8.79 -2.39
N LEU A 100 4.07 7.82 -1.87
CA LEU A 100 4.09 6.45 -2.35
C LEU A 100 2.94 6.27 -3.32
N ALA A 101 3.26 5.98 -4.58
CA ALA A 101 2.28 5.90 -5.67
C ALA A 101 1.85 4.45 -5.91
N PHE A 102 0.57 4.28 -6.28
CA PHE A 102 -0.05 2.99 -6.55
C PHE A 102 -0.66 2.99 -7.95
N TYR A 103 -0.66 1.83 -8.58
CA TYR A 103 -1.42 1.63 -9.81
C TYR A 103 -2.90 1.55 -9.47
N GLY A 104 -3.73 2.09 -10.35
CA GLY A 104 -5.18 2.09 -10.20
C GLY A 104 -5.87 1.08 -11.11
N ASN A 105 -7.19 1.22 -11.23
CA ASN A 105 -8.07 0.39 -12.06
C ASN A 105 -7.95 -1.10 -11.70
N ALA A 106 -7.81 -1.98 -12.70
CA ALA A 106 -7.76 -3.43 -12.47
C ALA A 106 -6.50 -3.91 -11.74
N ASN A 107 -5.48 -3.06 -11.61
CA ASN A 107 -4.25 -3.42 -10.90
C ASN A 107 -4.42 -3.37 -9.38
N SER A 108 -5.28 -2.48 -8.90
CA SER A 108 -5.63 -2.41 -7.47
C SER A 108 -7.13 -2.69 -7.36
N CYS A 109 -7.48 -3.80 -6.74
CA CYS A 109 -8.86 -4.27 -6.71
C CYS A 109 -9.15 -5.07 -5.46
N GLY A 110 -10.43 -5.30 -5.18
CA GLY A 110 -10.85 -6.09 -4.04
C GLY A 110 -12.05 -6.94 -4.33
N VAL A 111 -12.26 -7.91 -3.46
CA VAL A 111 -13.41 -8.80 -3.46
C VAL A 111 -13.96 -8.92 -2.03
N TYR A 112 -15.27 -8.87 -1.91
CA TYR A 112 -15.98 -9.10 -0.66
C TYR A 112 -16.98 -10.22 -0.84
N ASP A 113 -16.84 -11.26 -0.02
CA ASP A 113 -17.75 -12.39 -0.01
C ASP A 113 -18.80 -12.18 1.07
N VAL A 114 -20.02 -11.89 0.66
CA VAL A 114 -21.12 -11.56 1.60
C VAL A 114 -21.41 -12.69 2.58
N PRO A 115 -21.55 -13.97 2.15
CA PRO A 115 -21.86 -15.05 3.11
C PRO A 115 -20.83 -15.23 4.21
N THR A 116 -19.54 -15.13 3.91
CA THR A 116 -18.46 -15.35 4.87
C THR A 116 -17.96 -14.06 5.51
N GLN A 117 -18.36 -12.91 4.97
CA GLN A 117 -17.85 -11.59 5.36
C GLN A 117 -16.34 -11.44 5.23
N ARG A 118 -15.75 -12.20 4.32
CA ARG A 118 -14.32 -12.11 4.02
C ARG A 118 -14.06 -11.08 2.95
N MET A 119 -12.94 -10.39 3.10
CA MET A 119 -12.49 -9.38 2.16
C MET A 119 -11.03 -9.60 1.83
N GLU A 120 -10.71 -9.45 0.55
CA GLU A 120 -9.34 -9.39 0.06
C GLU A 120 -9.18 -8.14 -0.78
N ILE A 121 -8.11 -7.39 -0.54
CA ILE A 121 -7.80 -6.17 -1.28
C ILE A 121 -6.37 -6.30 -1.78
N HIS A 122 -6.21 -6.24 -3.10
CA HIS A 122 -4.91 -6.25 -3.76
C HIS A 122 -4.54 -4.83 -4.11
N LEU A 123 -3.40 -4.37 -3.63
CA LEU A 123 -2.83 -3.08 -3.99
C LEU A 123 -1.49 -3.31 -4.66
N VAL A 124 -1.17 -2.47 -5.64
CA VAL A 124 0.12 -2.56 -6.34
C VAL A 124 0.80 -1.22 -6.27
N GLY A 125 1.92 -1.16 -5.54
CA GLY A 125 2.77 0.01 -5.49
C GLY A 125 3.64 0.10 -6.73
N GLY A 126 3.83 1.31 -7.25
CA GLY A 126 4.50 1.50 -8.53
C GLY A 126 5.55 2.61 -8.57
N GLY A 127 5.70 3.41 -7.52
CA GLY A 127 6.68 4.46 -7.60
C GLY A 127 6.75 5.35 -6.37
N ILE A 128 7.76 6.21 -6.38
CA ILE A 128 7.95 7.24 -5.37
C ILE A 128 8.06 8.59 -6.07
N TYR A 129 7.32 9.58 -5.55
CA TYR A 129 7.43 10.98 -5.93
C TYR A 129 8.11 11.73 -4.79
N GLU A 130 9.06 12.60 -5.15
CA GLU A 130 9.73 13.48 -4.21
C GLU A 130 9.50 14.92 -4.66
N ASP A 131 8.89 15.72 -3.78
CA ASP A 131 8.55 17.11 -4.06
C ASP A 131 7.78 17.28 -5.37
N GLY A 132 6.88 16.33 -5.66
CA GLY A 132 6.04 16.33 -6.85
C GLY A 132 6.69 15.74 -8.10
N THR A 133 7.93 15.27 -8.03
CA THR A 133 8.66 14.68 -9.16
C THR A 133 8.81 13.18 -9.00
N TYR A 134 8.44 12.43 -10.04
CA TYR A 134 8.61 10.97 -10.06
C TYR A 134 10.09 10.61 -10.08
N LYS A 135 10.49 9.71 -9.15
CA LYS A 135 11.87 9.29 -8.97
C LYS A 135 12.03 7.82 -9.36
N GLU A 136 12.28 7.60 -10.63
CA GLU A 136 12.36 6.26 -11.23
C GLU A 136 13.34 5.33 -10.53
N LYS A 137 14.48 5.87 -10.05
CA LYS A 137 15.55 5.05 -9.48
C LYS A 137 15.44 4.80 -7.99
N TYR A 138 14.43 5.36 -7.33
CA TYR A 138 14.27 5.20 -5.88
C TYR A 138 13.81 3.80 -5.47
N LEU A 139 13.16 3.07 -6.37
CA LEU A 139 12.74 1.69 -6.15
C LEU A 139 13.44 0.75 -7.11
N SER A 140 13.87 -0.40 -6.61
CA SER A 140 14.48 -1.45 -7.44
C SER A 140 13.46 -2.23 -8.26
N THR A 141 12.17 -2.07 -7.98
CA THR A 141 11.07 -2.64 -8.77
C THR A 141 9.91 -1.64 -8.83
N THR A 142 9.16 -1.67 -9.93
CA THR A 142 7.96 -0.86 -10.12
C THR A 142 6.68 -1.68 -9.92
N ASN A 143 6.79 -2.90 -9.41
CA ASN A 143 5.66 -3.77 -9.14
C ASN A 143 5.77 -4.30 -7.72
N ILE A 144 5.09 -3.63 -6.79
CA ILE A 144 5.12 -3.97 -5.37
C ILE A 144 3.73 -4.45 -4.97
N PRO A 145 3.50 -5.78 -4.92
CA PRO A 145 2.20 -6.31 -4.54
C PRO A 145 1.98 -6.25 -3.03
N MET A 146 0.75 -5.94 -2.65
CA MET A 146 0.29 -5.98 -1.26
C MET A 146 -1.09 -6.62 -1.24
N LEU A 147 -1.30 -7.56 -0.33
CA LEU A 147 -2.59 -8.21 -0.14
C LEU A 147 -3.08 -7.97 1.27
N LEU A 148 -4.20 -7.25 1.39
CA LEU A 148 -4.91 -7.08 2.65
C LEU A 148 -6.03 -8.10 2.70
N PHE A 149 -6.13 -8.84 3.80
CA PHE A 149 -7.19 -9.84 3.92
C PHE A 149 -7.68 -9.95 5.36
N THR A 150 -8.99 -10.25 5.48
CA THR A 150 -9.59 -10.59 6.77
C THR A 150 -9.22 -12.04 7.12
N PRO A 151 -8.90 -12.34 8.38
CA PRO A 151 -8.55 -13.71 8.75
C PRO A 151 -9.77 -14.64 8.68
N ASN A 152 -9.49 -15.92 8.54
CA ASN A 152 -10.52 -16.93 8.67
C ASN A 152 -11.06 -16.93 10.09
N LYS A 153 -12.38 -16.86 10.21
CA LYS A 153 -13.04 -17.07 11.50
C LYS A 153 -13.17 -18.55 11.81
#